data_0baefd29fe2693354b2e041ea8dd260b
#
_entry.id   0baefd29fe2693354b2e041ea8dd260b
#
_cell.length_a   1.000
_cell.length_b   1.000
_cell.length_c   1.000
_cell.angle_alpha   90.00
_cell.angle_beta   90.00
_cell.angle_gamma   90.00
#
_symmetry.space_group_name_H-M   'P 1'
#
loop_
_entity.id
_entity.type
_entity.pdbx_description
1 polymer ?
#
loop_
_entity_poly.entity_id
_entity_poly.type
_entity_poly.pdbx_seq_one_letter_code
_entity_poly.pdbx_strand_id
1 'polypeptide(L)'
;MKNYLLPEDGRFRAETVYLSIIPQIYPDTRQNLSDDEKAADYRMNYSELPLITLKEFVEPDSCLRMKLRAIKYETDFQAKAYKIMTQIPAAIIPARVKSRSDIEHIEENMQGYNSIIALEVPISTDGTRIFNLLKTKPWIWFACRSIDENNIIAIVPLQNKDFRKHNAAYLHIKEELRHDGIEITERCSSLSMIVFQTYDSEAWRNDNCRLYQTTDHCYK
;
A
#
# COMPACT_ATOMS: atom_id res chain seq x y z
N MET A 1 -2.56 -20.31 -13.48
CA MET A 1 -2.61 -18.86 -13.21
C MET A 1 -3.93 -18.29 -13.71
N LYS A 2 -4.80 -17.79 -12.83
CA LYS A 2 -5.98 -17.04 -13.28
C LYS A 2 -5.49 -15.66 -13.71
N ASN A 3 -5.43 -15.40 -15.02
CA ASN A 3 -5.22 -14.06 -15.55
C ASN A 3 -6.41 -13.21 -15.15
N TYR A 4 -6.20 -12.26 -14.25
CA TYR A 4 -7.19 -11.22 -13.99
C TYR A 4 -7.22 -10.33 -15.23
N LEU A 5 -8.26 -10.56 -16.05
CA LEU A 5 -8.54 -9.72 -17.20
C LEU A 5 -8.91 -8.33 -16.67
N LEU A 6 -8.23 -7.30 -17.16
CA LEU A 6 -8.76 -5.94 -17.02
C LEU A 6 -10.17 -5.94 -17.60
N PRO A 7 -11.14 -5.26 -17.00
CA PRO A 7 -12.45 -5.12 -17.58
C PRO A 7 -12.35 -4.61 -19.02
N GLU A 8 -13.21 -5.09 -19.91
CA GLU A 8 -13.23 -4.69 -21.32
C GLU A 8 -13.40 -3.18 -21.52
N ASP A 9 -13.96 -2.48 -20.51
CA ASP A 9 -14.14 -1.03 -20.47
C ASP A 9 -12.88 -0.24 -20.09
N GLY A 10 -11.75 -0.92 -19.82
CA GLY A 10 -10.47 -0.31 -19.44
C GLY A 10 -10.46 0.41 -18.08
N ARG A 11 -11.53 0.25 -17.28
CA ARG A 11 -11.63 0.89 -15.95
C ARG A 11 -10.98 0.02 -14.88
N PHE A 12 -10.36 0.68 -13.93
CA PHE A 12 -9.80 0.01 -12.75
C PHE A 12 -10.92 -0.43 -11.79
N ARG A 13 -10.84 -1.68 -11.31
CA ARG A 13 -11.80 -2.27 -10.36
C ARG A 13 -11.08 -2.83 -9.13
N ALA A 14 -11.16 -2.11 -8.05
CA ALA A 14 -10.49 -2.47 -6.78
C ALA A 14 -11.00 -3.79 -6.17
N GLU A 15 -12.25 -4.18 -6.49
CA GLU A 15 -12.86 -5.44 -6.05
C GLU A 15 -12.20 -6.67 -6.66
N THR A 16 -11.48 -6.52 -7.77
CA THR A 16 -10.80 -7.62 -8.46
C THR A 16 -9.33 -7.74 -8.11
N VAL A 17 -8.79 -6.81 -7.34
CA VAL A 17 -7.39 -6.79 -6.90
C VAL A 17 -7.30 -7.35 -5.49
N TYR A 18 -6.53 -8.43 -5.33
CA TYR A 18 -6.32 -9.08 -4.04
C TYR A 18 -4.95 -8.74 -3.48
N LEU A 19 -4.89 -8.42 -2.20
CA LEU A 19 -3.70 -8.07 -1.45
C LEU A 19 -3.38 -9.15 -0.43
N SER A 20 -2.11 -9.46 -0.25
CA SER A 20 -1.63 -10.27 0.88
C SER A 20 -1.54 -9.38 2.11
N ILE A 21 -2.25 -9.77 3.18
CA ILE A 21 -2.34 -9.00 4.41
C ILE A 21 -1.39 -9.58 5.45
N ILE A 22 -0.62 -8.70 6.05
CA ILE A 22 0.16 -8.96 7.25
C ILE A 22 -0.68 -8.44 8.43
N PRO A 23 -1.29 -9.31 9.24
CA PRO A 23 -2.23 -8.88 10.29
C PRO A 23 -1.59 -7.95 11.32
N GLN A 24 -0.30 -8.14 11.59
CA GLN A 24 0.54 -7.25 12.42
C GLN A 24 2.01 -7.42 12.04
N ILE A 25 2.78 -6.34 12.08
CA ILE A 25 4.21 -6.39 11.70
C ILE A 25 5.04 -7.06 12.80
N TYR A 26 4.75 -6.74 14.07
CA TYR A 26 5.39 -7.37 15.22
C TYR A 26 4.35 -8.06 16.11
N PRO A 27 4.68 -9.21 16.72
CA PRO A 27 3.82 -9.82 17.71
C PRO A 27 3.63 -8.86 18.91
N ASP A 28 2.46 -8.91 19.55
CA ASP A 28 2.22 -8.14 20.78
C ASP A 28 3.08 -8.73 21.92
N THR A 29 4.20 -8.07 22.21
CA THR A 29 5.19 -8.51 23.21
C THR A 29 4.75 -8.34 24.66
N ARG A 30 3.51 -7.86 24.93
CA ARG A 30 2.97 -7.77 26.29
C ARG A 30 2.65 -9.14 26.91
N GLN A 31 2.65 -10.19 26.11
CA GLN A 31 2.65 -11.56 26.61
C GLN A 31 4.08 -11.92 27.04
N ASN A 32 4.25 -12.48 28.24
CA ASN A 32 5.54 -12.91 28.79
C ASN A 32 6.11 -14.15 28.04
N LEU A 33 6.21 -14.07 26.74
CA LEU A 33 6.82 -15.08 25.88
C LEU A 33 8.33 -14.84 25.78
N SER A 34 9.13 -15.90 25.82
CA SER A 34 10.54 -15.83 25.50
C SER A 34 10.74 -15.40 24.03
N ASP A 35 11.93 -14.92 23.70
CA ASP A 35 12.21 -14.46 22.33
C ASP A 35 12.12 -15.61 21.31
N ASP A 36 12.44 -16.83 21.72
CA ASP A 36 12.28 -18.04 20.89
C ASP A 36 10.81 -18.42 20.69
N GLU A 37 9.97 -18.29 21.74
CA GLU A 37 8.53 -18.51 21.65
C GLU A 37 7.85 -17.43 20.79
N LYS A 38 8.27 -16.17 20.91
CA LYS A 38 7.82 -15.07 20.04
C LYS A 38 8.22 -15.31 18.57
N ALA A 39 9.45 -15.81 18.34
CA ALA A 39 9.92 -16.15 17.01
C ALA A 39 9.19 -17.35 16.42
N ALA A 40 8.85 -18.36 17.26
CA ALA A 40 8.09 -19.53 16.87
C ALA A 40 6.62 -19.17 16.57
N ASP A 41 5.98 -18.38 17.43
CA ASP A 41 4.62 -17.86 17.24
C ASP A 41 4.53 -17.01 15.97
N TYR A 42 5.53 -16.17 15.74
CA TYR A 42 5.66 -15.35 14.54
C TYR A 42 5.81 -16.18 13.26
N ARG A 43 6.54 -17.30 13.29
CA ARG A 43 6.70 -18.21 12.13
C ARG A 43 5.45 -19.06 11.89
N MET A 44 4.78 -19.51 12.94
CA MET A 44 3.62 -20.41 12.84
C MET A 44 2.34 -19.66 12.45
N ASN A 45 2.14 -18.43 12.95
CA ASN A 45 0.92 -17.66 12.69
C ASN A 45 0.86 -17.03 11.29
N TYR A 46 1.96 -17.06 10.50
CA TYR A 46 2.03 -16.41 9.20
C TYR A 46 2.54 -17.30 8.07
N SER A 47 2.35 -18.62 8.20
CA SER A 47 2.66 -19.55 7.11
C SER A 47 1.85 -19.27 5.83
N GLU A 48 0.64 -18.73 5.97
CA GLU A 48 -0.19 -18.32 4.85
C GLU A 48 -0.86 -16.98 5.16
N LEU A 49 -0.55 -15.96 4.35
CA LEU A 49 -1.11 -14.62 4.52
C LEU A 49 -2.54 -14.58 3.99
N PRO A 50 -3.49 -14.04 4.76
CA PRO A 50 -4.86 -13.86 4.29
C PRO A 50 -4.91 -12.88 3.13
N LEU A 51 -5.89 -13.07 2.25
CA LEU A 51 -6.16 -12.20 1.11
C LEU A 51 -7.43 -11.40 1.36
N ILE A 52 -7.35 -10.09 1.10
CA ILE A 52 -8.53 -9.22 1.00
C ILE A 52 -8.49 -8.44 -0.32
N THR A 53 -9.61 -7.90 -0.74
CA THR A 53 -9.62 -7.02 -1.91
C THR A 53 -9.01 -5.66 -1.57
N LEU A 54 -8.49 -4.97 -2.58
CA LEU A 54 -8.00 -3.59 -2.40
C LEU A 54 -9.12 -2.67 -1.90
N LYS A 55 -10.36 -2.91 -2.31
CA LYS A 55 -11.53 -2.16 -1.82
C LYS A 55 -11.71 -2.34 -0.31
N GLU A 56 -11.72 -3.56 0.18
CA GLU A 56 -11.82 -3.84 1.63
C GLU A 56 -10.65 -3.25 2.42
N PHE A 57 -9.47 -3.21 1.81
CA PHE A 57 -8.29 -2.61 2.43
C PHE A 57 -8.44 -1.09 2.63
N VAL A 58 -8.96 -0.36 1.64
CA VAL A 58 -9.14 1.11 1.74
C VAL A 58 -10.44 1.51 2.42
N GLU A 59 -11.41 0.58 2.54
CA GLU A 59 -12.69 0.78 3.21
C GLU A 59 -12.83 -0.18 4.42
N PRO A 60 -12.05 0.01 5.51
CA PRO A 60 -12.10 -0.87 6.67
C PRO A 60 -13.50 -0.89 7.31
N ASP A 61 -13.85 -2.01 7.92
CA ASP A 61 -15.11 -2.17 8.63
C ASP A 61 -15.23 -1.21 9.84
N SER A 62 -16.41 -1.15 10.46
CA SER A 62 -16.69 -0.20 11.54
C SER A 62 -15.83 -0.45 12.79
N CYS A 63 -15.51 -1.69 13.10
CA CYS A 63 -14.69 -2.06 14.26
C CYS A 63 -13.25 -1.58 14.05
N LEU A 64 -12.67 -1.89 12.89
CA LEU A 64 -11.32 -1.45 12.56
C LEU A 64 -11.23 0.06 12.41
N ARG A 65 -12.25 0.74 11.85
CA ARG A 65 -12.30 2.21 11.81
C ARG A 65 -12.23 2.85 13.20
N MET A 66 -12.96 2.32 14.18
CA MET A 66 -12.88 2.83 15.55
C MET A 66 -11.48 2.66 16.14
N LYS A 67 -10.86 1.50 15.92
CA LYS A 67 -9.49 1.22 16.36
C LYS A 67 -8.47 2.16 15.70
N LEU A 68 -8.56 2.34 14.39
CA LEU A 68 -7.70 3.24 13.62
C LEU A 68 -7.83 4.70 14.09
N ARG A 69 -9.06 5.16 14.36
CA ARG A 69 -9.29 6.48 14.95
C ARG A 69 -8.64 6.63 16.32
N ALA A 70 -8.80 5.66 17.21
CA ALA A 70 -8.19 5.70 18.54
C ALA A 70 -6.67 5.79 18.47
N ILE A 71 -6.03 5.07 17.55
CA ILE A 71 -4.59 5.13 17.33
C ILE A 71 -4.18 6.47 16.70
N LYS A 72 -4.95 6.97 15.76
CA LYS A 72 -4.67 8.27 15.11
C LYS A 72 -4.60 9.41 16.12
N TYR A 73 -5.46 9.41 17.12
CA TYR A 73 -5.50 10.43 18.18
C TYR A 73 -4.58 10.12 19.38
N GLU A 74 -3.77 9.05 19.32
CA GLU A 74 -2.75 8.83 20.35
C GLU A 74 -1.69 9.93 20.29
N THR A 75 -1.46 10.59 21.43
CA THR A 75 -0.54 11.72 21.53
C THR A 75 0.89 11.31 21.89
N ASP A 76 1.04 10.15 22.53
CA ASP A 76 2.36 9.58 22.78
C ASP A 76 2.90 8.93 21.51
N PHE A 77 3.97 9.48 20.97
CA PHE A 77 4.56 9.02 19.71
C PHE A 77 5.05 7.56 19.79
N GLN A 78 5.65 7.15 20.91
CA GLN A 78 6.14 5.77 21.06
C GLN A 78 4.97 4.80 21.19
N ALA A 79 3.95 5.15 21.97
CA ALA A 79 2.74 4.36 22.11
C ALA A 79 1.99 4.25 20.77
N LYS A 80 1.91 5.34 19.99
CA LYS A 80 1.32 5.35 18.66
C LYS A 80 2.06 4.41 17.70
N ALA A 81 3.39 4.56 17.62
CA ALA A 81 4.23 3.72 16.78
C ALA A 81 4.09 2.23 17.15
N TYR A 82 4.14 1.91 18.44
CA TYR A 82 3.95 0.56 18.94
C TYR A 82 2.59 -0.02 18.53
N LYS A 83 1.49 0.73 18.72
CA LYS A 83 0.14 0.28 18.34
C LYS A 83 0.01 0.07 16.83
N ILE A 84 0.61 0.93 16.00
CA ILE A 84 0.62 0.75 14.56
C ILE A 84 1.28 -0.58 14.20
N MET A 85 2.47 -0.83 14.73
CA MET A 85 3.25 -2.02 14.38
C MET A 85 2.64 -3.33 14.89
N THR A 86 1.93 -3.31 16.03
CA THR A 86 1.43 -4.52 16.71
C THR A 86 -0.06 -4.76 16.54
N GLN A 87 -0.84 -3.78 16.08
CA GLN A 87 -2.29 -3.88 16.09
C GLN A 87 -2.96 -3.54 14.76
N ILE A 88 -2.23 -2.95 13.80
CA ILE A 88 -2.80 -2.53 12.52
C ILE A 88 -2.35 -3.48 11.42
N PRO A 89 -3.30 -4.01 10.63
CA PRO A 89 -2.95 -4.77 9.44
C PRO A 89 -2.19 -3.92 8.42
N ALA A 90 -1.28 -4.55 7.72
CA ALA A 90 -0.57 -3.96 6.60
C ALA A 90 -0.75 -4.83 5.35
N ALA A 91 -0.66 -4.25 4.17
CA ALA A 91 -0.75 -4.98 2.92
C ALA A 91 0.50 -4.80 2.08
N ILE A 92 0.88 -5.84 1.37
CA ILE A 92 1.81 -5.75 0.25
C ILE A 92 0.98 -5.35 -0.97
N ILE A 93 1.21 -4.13 -1.46
CA ILE A 93 0.34 -3.55 -2.51
C ILE A 93 0.69 -4.07 -3.90
N PRO A 94 1.98 -4.05 -4.35
CA PRO A 94 2.30 -4.38 -5.73
C PRO A 94 2.19 -5.87 -6.07
N ALA A 95 2.38 -6.74 -5.08
CA ALA A 95 2.48 -8.18 -5.31
C ALA A 95 1.68 -8.99 -4.28
N ARG A 96 1.32 -10.22 -4.65
CA ARG A 96 0.76 -11.22 -3.76
C ARG A 96 1.81 -12.26 -3.45
N VAL A 97 1.95 -12.59 -2.18
CA VAL A 97 2.83 -13.65 -1.69
C VAL A 97 2.03 -14.62 -0.81
N LYS A 98 2.51 -15.84 -0.68
CA LYS A 98 1.85 -16.85 0.14
C LYS A 98 2.17 -16.66 1.62
N SER A 99 3.44 -16.39 1.92
CA SER A 99 3.94 -16.27 3.28
C SER A 99 4.75 -14.99 3.46
N ARG A 100 5.03 -14.65 4.70
CA ARG A 100 5.86 -13.49 5.01
C ARG A 100 7.33 -13.69 4.62
N SER A 101 7.84 -14.91 4.71
CA SER A 101 9.21 -15.24 4.27
C SER A 101 9.44 -15.00 2.78
N ASP A 102 8.37 -15.03 1.98
CA ASP A 102 8.46 -14.81 0.54
C ASP A 102 8.77 -13.35 0.18
N ILE A 103 8.63 -12.41 1.15
CA ILE A 103 8.85 -10.98 0.92
C ILE A 103 10.32 -10.66 0.63
N GLU A 104 11.25 -11.38 1.25
CA GLU A 104 12.68 -11.18 1.07
C GLU A 104 13.15 -11.52 -0.36
N HIS A 105 12.46 -12.48 -1.00
CA HIS A 105 12.71 -12.93 -2.37
C HIS A 105 11.45 -12.79 -3.22
N ILE A 106 10.83 -11.62 -3.17
CA ILE A 106 9.49 -11.40 -3.71
C ILE A 106 9.40 -11.66 -5.22
N GLU A 107 10.43 -11.36 -5.98
CA GLU A 107 10.43 -11.58 -7.44
C GLU A 107 10.35 -13.07 -7.80
N GLU A 108 10.92 -13.94 -6.96
CA GLU A 108 10.93 -15.39 -7.18
C GLU A 108 9.67 -16.06 -6.62
N ASN A 109 9.15 -15.53 -5.51
CA ASN A 109 8.13 -16.18 -4.69
C ASN A 109 6.74 -15.58 -4.83
N MET A 110 6.57 -14.47 -5.57
CA MET A 110 5.24 -13.87 -5.71
C MET A 110 4.28 -14.78 -6.49
N GLN A 111 3.07 -14.87 -5.98
CA GLN A 111 1.98 -15.59 -6.62
C GLN A 111 1.28 -14.79 -7.71
N GLY A 112 1.49 -13.48 -7.74
CA GLY A 112 0.94 -12.60 -8.74
C GLY A 112 1.35 -11.14 -8.54
N TYR A 113 1.41 -10.43 -9.64
CA TYR A 113 1.64 -8.99 -9.69
C TYR A 113 0.31 -8.26 -9.84
N ASN A 114 0.06 -7.29 -8.98
CA ASN A 114 -1.21 -6.56 -8.93
C ASN A 114 -1.30 -5.41 -9.95
N SER A 115 -0.20 -5.06 -10.62
CA SER A 115 -0.13 -3.90 -11.53
C SER A 115 -0.54 -2.60 -10.84
N ILE A 116 -0.05 -2.37 -9.63
CA ILE A 116 -0.35 -1.20 -8.80
C ILE A 116 0.94 -0.69 -8.18
N ILE A 117 1.07 0.63 -8.12
CA ILE A 117 2.06 1.31 -7.28
C ILE A 117 1.34 2.01 -6.14
N ALA A 118 1.80 1.80 -4.91
CA ALA A 118 1.47 2.65 -3.78
C ALA A 118 2.51 3.76 -3.69
N LEU A 119 2.08 5.00 -3.83
CA LEU A 119 2.93 6.16 -3.62
C LEU A 119 2.88 6.57 -2.15
N GLU A 120 4.03 6.86 -1.58
CA GLU A 120 4.18 7.45 -0.27
C GLU A 120 4.78 8.84 -0.45
N VAL A 121 3.99 9.86 -0.18
CA VAL A 121 4.32 11.28 -0.39
C VAL A 121 4.50 11.94 0.97
N PRO A 122 5.73 12.30 1.38
CA PRO A 122 5.96 12.96 2.66
C PRO A 122 5.24 14.30 2.77
N ILE A 123 4.59 14.55 3.90
CA ILE A 123 3.95 15.83 4.21
C ILE A 123 4.98 16.73 4.90
N SER A 124 5.70 17.54 4.12
CA SER A 124 6.74 18.42 4.67
C SER A 124 6.20 19.76 5.21
N THR A 125 5.34 20.46 4.44
CA THR A 125 4.85 21.80 4.81
C THR A 125 3.40 22.09 4.39
N ASP A 126 2.97 21.59 3.22
CA ASP A 126 1.63 21.87 2.68
C ASP A 126 0.94 20.60 2.18
N GLY A 127 0.56 19.76 3.14
CA GLY A 127 -0.16 18.51 2.83
C GLY A 127 -1.48 18.72 2.10
N THR A 128 -2.17 19.82 2.35
CA THR A 128 -3.43 20.14 1.68
C THR A 128 -3.22 20.46 0.20
N ARG A 129 -2.20 21.25 -0.13
CA ARG A 129 -1.82 21.54 -1.51
C ARG A 129 -1.41 20.27 -2.25
N ILE A 130 -0.53 19.46 -1.65
CA ILE A 130 -0.08 18.19 -2.23
C ILE A 130 -1.27 17.27 -2.48
N PHE A 131 -2.15 17.11 -1.50
CA PHE A 131 -3.35 16.29 -1.62
C PHE A 131 -4.26 16.74 -2.75
N ASN A 132 -4.46 18.06 -2.90
CA ASN A 132 -5.26 18.63 -3.98
C ASN A 132 -4.60 18.43 -5.35
N LEU A 133 -3.27 18.55 -5.46
CA LEU A 133 -2.55 18.26 -6.70
C LEU A 133 -2.69 16.78 -7.10
N LEU A 134 -2.54 15.86 -6.16
CA LEU A 134 -2.73 14.42 -6.42
C LEU A 134 -4.14 14.14 -6.97
N LYS A 135 -5.17 14.80 -6.45
CA LYS A 135 -6.57 14.66 -6.95
C LYS A 135 -6.75 15.09 -8.40
N THR A 136 -5.90 15.96 -8.93
CA THR A 136 -5.97 16.38 -10.34
C THR A 136 -5.43 15.35 -11.32
N LYS A 137 -4.68 14.35 -10.82
CA LYS A 137 -4.09 13.32 -11.67
C LYS A 137 -5.12 12.26 -12.06
N PRO A 138 -5.43 12.10 -13.36
CA PRO A 138 -6.48 11.18 -13.81
C PRO A 138 -6.16 9.70 -13.55
N TRP A 139 -4.90 9.38 -13.26
CA TRP A 139 -4.37 8.05 -13.01
C TRP A 139 -4.19 7.71 -11.53
N ILE A 140 -4.49 8.61 -10.60
CA ILE A 140 -4.58 8.27 -9.18
C ILE A 140 -6.00 7.78 -8.90
N TRP A 141 -6.09 6.55 -8.39
CA TRP A 141 -7.37 5.95 -8.02
C TRP A 141 -7.83 6.34 -6.62
N PHE A 142 -6.90 6.35 -5.66
CA PHE A 142 -7.20 6.61 -4.26
C PHE A 142 -6.08 7.43 -3.63
N ALA A 143 -6.43 8.31 -2.70
CA ALA A 143 -5.48 9.03 -1.88
C ALA A 143 -6.04 9.24 -0.46
N CYS A 144 -5.19 9.07 0.57
CA CYS A 144 -5.51 9.32 1.96
C CYS A 144 -4.26 9.70 2.75
N ARG A 145 -4.42 10.26 3.94
CA ARG A 145 -3.31 10.40 4.89
C ARG A 145 -2.99 9.05 5.51
N SER A 146 -1.71 8.80 5.72
CA SER A 146 -1.23 7.61 6.45
C SER A 146 -1.72 7.62 7.90
N ILE A 147 -1.67 6.46 8.57
CA ILE A 147 -2.12 6.33 9.96
C ILE A 147 -1.27 7.18 10.93
N ASP A 148 -0.01 7.41 10.63
CA ASP A 148 0.90 8.27 11.40
C ASP A 148 0.81 9.76 11.01
N GLU A 149 0.04 10.08 9.95
CA GLU A 149 -0.19 11.43 9.41
C GLU A 149 1.05 12.11 8.80
N ASN A 150 2.17 11.40 8.67
CA ASN A 150 3.40 11.95 8.13
C ASN A 150 3.44 11.91 6.59
N ASN A 151 2.60 11.08 5.97
CA ASN A 151 2.59 10.87 4.54
C ASN A 151 1.17 10.91 3.95
N ILE A 152 1.07 11.17 2.66
CA ILE A 152 -0.10 10.83 1.86
C ILE A 152 0.21 9.52 1.13
N ILE A 153 -0.70 8.56 1.23
CA ILE A 153 -0.66 7.32 0.47
C ILE A 153 -1.57 7.49 -0.74
N ALA A 154 -1.04 7.27 -1.94
CA ALA A 154 -1.83 7.28 -3.15
C ALA A 154 -1.66 5.97 -3.93
N ILE A 155 -2.75 5.47 -4.50
CA ILE A 155 -2.79 4.21 -5.26
C ILE A 155 -2.90 4.51 -6.73
N VAL A 156 -1.96 3.98 -7.51
CA VAL A 156 -1.85 4.14 -8.96
C VAL A 156 -1.97 2.79 -9.65
N PRO A 157 -3.08 2.51 -10.33
CA PRO A 157 -3.19 1.32 -11.16
C PRO A 157 -2.40 1.50 -12.46
N LEU A 158 -1.65 0.46 -12.85
CA LEU A 158 -0.80 0.44 -14.03
C LEU A 158 -1.46 -0.35 -15.16
N GLN A 159 -1.27 0.08 -16.40
CA GLN A 159 -1.62 -0.72 -17.56
C GLN A 159 -0.68 -1.92 -17.73
N ASN A 160 0.57 -1.75 -17.34
CA ASN A 160 1.60 -2.78 -17.47
C ASN A 160 1.38 -3.93 -16.48
N LYS A 161 1.42 -5.18 -17.00
CA LYS A 161 1.27 -6.42 -16.21
C LYS A 161 2.60 -7.15 -15.95
N ASP A 162 3.72 -6.61 -16.45
CA ASP A 162 5.04 -7.18 -16.24
C ASP A 162 5.70 -6.54 -15.02
N PHE A 163 5.88 -7.31 -13.96
CA PHE A 163 6.49 -6.82 -12.72
C PHE A 163 7.91 -6.26 -12.92
N ARG A 164 8.67 -6.76 -13.90
CA ARG A 164 10.02 -6.27 -14.22
C ARG A 164 10.02 -4.81 -14.66
N LYS A 165 8.89 -4.31 -15.12
CA LYS A 165 8.70 -2.90 -15.49
C LYS A 165 8.16 -2.04 -14.33
N HIS A 166 7.99 -2.60 -13.13
CA HIS A 166 7.45 -1.88 -11.96
C HIS A 166 8.33 -0.66 -11.60
N ASN A 167 9.64 -0.87 -11.47
CA ASN A 167 10.56 0.21 -11.17
C ASN A 167 10.60 1.29 -12.28
N ALA A 168 10.50 0.90 -13.54
CA ALA A 168 10.41 1.85 -14.65
C ALA A 168 9.13 2.71 -14.54
N ALA A 169 7.99 2.10 -14.24
CA ALA A 169 6.75 2.84 -14.01
C ALA A 169 6.86 3.81 -12.82
N TYR A 170 7.49 3.37 -11.73
CA TYR A 170 7.78 4.22 -10.59
C TYR A 170 8.61 5.45 -10.98
N LEU A 171 9.70 5.27 -11.72
CA LEU A 171 10.57 6.37 -12.15
C LEU A 171 9.85 7.38 -13.02
N HIS A 172 8.98 6.93 -13.93
CA HIS A 172 8.14 7.80 -14.74
C HIS A 172 7.17 8.62 -13.89
N ILE A 173 6.46 7.98 -12.96
CA ILE A 173 5.54 8.65 -12.04
C ILE A 173 6.29 9.66 -11.18
N LYS A 174 7.45 9.28 -10.67
CA LYS A 174 8.31 10.14 -9.86
C LYS A 174 8.69 11.41 -10.60
N GLU A 175 9.12 11.28 -11.85
CA GLU A 175 9.51 12.43 -12.66
C GLU A 175 8.29 13.32 -12.98
N GLU A 176 7.15 12.73 -13.33
CA GLU A 176 5.92 13.51 -13.58
C GLU A 176 5.48 14.29 -12.33
N LEU A 177 5.50 13.68 -11.15
CA LEU A 177 5.14 14.34 -9.90
C LEU A 177 6.17 15.39 -9.47
N ARG A 178 7.46 15.16 -9.75
CA ARG A 178 8.53 16.12 -9.48
C ARG A 178 8.32 17.43 -10.24
N HIS A 179 7.79 17.40 -11.46
CA HIS A 179 7.42 18.59 -12.21
C HIS A 179 6.32 19.44 -11.53
N ASP A 180 5.46 18.82 -10.73
CA ASP A 180 4.46 19.51 -9.92
C ASP A 180 4.99 19.90 -8.52
N GLY A 181 6.26 19.64 -8.24
CA GLY A 181 6.89 19.88 -6.95
C GLY A 181 6.47 18.86 -5.88
N ILE A 182 6.09 17.64 -6.29
CA ILE A 182 5.73 16.54 -5.39
C ILE A 182 6.86 15.51 -5.41
N GLU A 183 7.43 15.24 -4.25
CA GLU A 183 8.41 14.18 -4.06
C GLU A 183 7.77 12.94 -3.47
N ILE A 184 8.21 11.75 -3.93
CA ILE A 184 7.76 10.45 -3.44
C ILE A 184 8.96 9.66 -2.92
N THR A 185 8.73 8.79 -1.92
CA THR A 185 9.80 7.99 -1.32
C THR A 185 10.29 6.90 -2.27
N GLU A 186 11.58 6.52 -2.15
CA GLU A 186 12.18 5.43 -2.93
C GLU A 186 11.54 4.06 -2.62
N ARG A 187 10.92 3.89 -1.47
CA ARG A 187 10.21 2.66 -1.09
C ARG A 187 9.12 2.26 -2.09
N CYS A 188 8.53 3.25 -2.78
CA CYS A 188 7.48 3.02 -3.78
C CYS A 188 7.97 2.24 -5.01
N SER A 189 9.28 2.15 -5.24
CA SER A 189 9.88 1.36 -6.32
C SER A 189 9.85 -0.14 -6.06
N SER A 190 9.65 -0.55 -4.81
CA SER A 190 9.77 -1.94 -4.38
C SER A 190 8.48 -2.73 -4.60
N LEU A 191 8.60 -3.95 -5.13
CA LEU A 191 7.51 -4.93 -5.18
C LEU A 191 7.06 -5.37 -3.78
N SER A 192 7.92 -5.23 -2.77
CA SER A 192 7.62 -5.52 -1.37
C SER A 192 7.09 -4.33 -0.59
N MET A 193 6.63 -3.26 -1.26
CA MET A 193 6.06 -2.09 -0.61
C MET A 193 4.90 -2.46 0.29
N ILE A 194 5.10 -2.24 1.58
CA ILE A 194 4.10 -2.49 2.63
C ILE A 194 3.45 -1.18 3.02
N VAL A 195 2.11 -1.18 3.05
CA VAL A 195 1.29 -0.04 3.47
C VAL A 195 0.42 -0.47 4.64
N PHE A 196 0.43 0.28 5.73
CA PHE A 196 -0.50 0.07 6.84
C PHE A 196 -1.91 0.48 6.46
N GLN A 197 -2.88 -0.31 6.90
CA GLN A 197 -4.28 0.06 6.74
C GLN A 197 -4.55 1.34 7.53
N THR A 198 -5.31 2.23 6.94
CA THR A 198 -5.62 3.53 7.53
C THR A 198 -7.09 3.87 7.37
N TYR A 199 -7.58 4.81 8.16
CA TYR A 199 -8.87 5.44 7.97
C TYR A 199 -8.70 6.96 7.99
N ASP A 200 -9.04 7.57 6.88
CA ASP A 200 -9.05 9.01 6.72
C ASP A 200 -10.44 9.45 6.23
N SER A 201 -11.11 10.33 7.00
CA SER A 201 -12.42 10.86 6.64
C SER A 201 -12.38 11.76 5.41
N GLU A 202 -11.20 12.27 5.06
CA GLU A 202 -10.96 13.10 3.89
C GLU A 202 -10.38 12.30 2.71
N ALA A 203 -10.28 10.97 2.85
CA ALA A 203 -9.83 10.11 1.77
C ALA A 203 -10.61 10.38 0.49
N TRP A 204 -9.89 10.38 -0.63
CA TRP A 204 -10.47 10.65 -1.94
C TRP A 204 -10.33 9.44 -2.85
N ARG A 205 -11.36 9.19 -3.65
CA ARG A 205 -11.40 8.13 -4.65
C ARG A 205 -11.83 8.69 -6.01
N ASN A 206 -11.18 8.21 -7.04
CA ASN A 206 -11.50 8.52 -8.43
C ASN A 206 -12.15 7.30 -9.10
N ASP A 207 -13.45 7.25 -9.19
CA ASP A 207 -14.18 6.15 -9.83
C ASP A 207 -14.00 6.13 -11.36
N ASN A 208 -13.47 7.20 -11.96
CA ASN A 208 -13.12 7.30 -13.38
C ASN A 208 -11.59 7.20 -13.62
N CYS A 209 -10.87 6.59 -12.70
CA CYS A 209 -9.42 6.46 -12.78
C CYS A 209 -8.98 5.77 -14.07
N ARG A 210 -8.00 6.36 -14.75
CA ARG A 210 -7.33 5.79 -15.91
C ARG A 210 -6.12 4.99 -15.45
N LEU A 211 -5.84 3.88 -16.15
CA LEU A 211 -4.60 3.15 -15.92
C LEU A 211 -3.40 3.99 -16.35
N TYR A 212 -2.40 4.07 -15.49
CA TYR A 212 -1.15 4.76 -15.83
C TYR A 212 -0.40 4.01 -16.93
N GLN A 213 -0.03 4.72 -17.97
CA GLN A 213 0.73 4.19 -19.10
C GLN A 213 2.14 4.76 -19.08
N THR A 214 3.12 3.89 -19.00
CA THR A 214 4.51 4.29 -19.28
C THR A 214 4.68 4.45 -20.78
N THR A 215 5.02 5.65 -21.24
CA THR A 215 5.39 5.85 -22.64
C THR A 215 6.79 5.29 -22.85
N ASP A 216 6.96 4.34 -23.77
CA ASP A 216 8.24 3.67 -24.06
C ASP A 216 9.34 4.60 -24.64
N HIS A 217 9.15 5.93 -24.59
CA HIS A 217 10.01 6.88 -25.30
C HIS A 217 11.20 7.43 -24.49
N CYS A 218 11.40 7.02 -23.24
CA CYS A 218 12.44 7.62 -22.37
C CYS A 218 13.71 6.79 -22.13
N TYR A 219 13.88 5.65 -22.79
CA TYR A 219 15.12 4.85 -22.68
C TYR A 219 15.74 4.62 -24.05
N LYS A 220 16.31 5.67 -24.62
CA LYS A 220 17.37 5.57 -25.63
C LYS A 220 18.62 6.22 -25.11
#